data_cf6bdf00d72ae776c14a2cd4438c5a70
#
_entry.id   cf6bdf00d72ae776c14a2cd4438c5a70
#
_cell.length_a   1.000
_cell.length_b   1.000
_cell.length_c   1.000
_cell.angle_alpha   90.00
_cell.angle_beta   90.00
_cell.angle_gamma   90.00
#
_symmetry.space_group_name_H-M   'P 1'
#
loop_
_entity.id
_entity.type
_entity.pdbx_description
1 polymer ?
#
loop_
_entity_poly.entity_id
_entity_poly.type
_entity_poly.pdbx_seq_one_letter_code
_entity_poly.pdbx_strand_id
1 'polypeptide(L)'
;EVVPRAAAEALVLMVSPMAPHIGEELWRRLGHDRTLAFETFPVAEARYLADDTLTCVVQIRGKVRDRVDVPADIAEDALRELVLARPKVIEATAGGIRSVIVRAPRLVNIVPA
;
A
#
# COMPACT_ATOMS: atom_id res chain seq x y z
N GLU A 1 -17.90 17.49 8.11
CA GLU A 1 -16.53 16.89 8.09
C GLU A 1 -15.54 18.04 8.25
N VAL A 2 -14.64 17.96 9.22
CA VAL A 2 -13.69 19.04 9.52
C VAL A 2 -12.31 18.60 9.04
N VAL A 3 -11.70 19.37 8.16
CA VAL A 3 -10.32 19.15 7.71
C VAL A 3 -9.34 19.53 8.82
N PRO A 4 -8.44 18.64 9.26
CA PRO A 4 -7.41 18.99 10.22
C PRO A 4 -6.51 20.12 9.69
N ARG A 5 -6.19 21.11 10.56
CA ARG A 5 -5.33 22.25 10.18
C ARG A 5 -3.99 21.80 9.58
N ALA A 6 -3.34 20.80 10.17
CA ALA A 6 -2.06 20.28 9.67
C ALA A 6 -2.16 19.76 8.23
N ALA A 7 -3.28 19.14 7.84
CA ALA A 7 -3.50 18.69 6.47
C ALA A 7 -3.72 19.87 5.51
N ALA A 8 -4.42 20.92 5.96
CA ALA A 8 -4.62 22.14 5.18
C ALA A 8 -3.29 22.89 4.96
N GLU A 9 -2.46 23.02 5.98
CA GLU A 9 -1.13 23.63 5.92
C GLU A 9 -0.21 22.87 4.95
N ALA A 10 -0.14 21.54 5.05
CA ALA A 10 0.63 20.72 4.14
C ALA A 10 0.17 20.87 2.68
N LEU A 11 -1.15 20.90 2.44
CA LEU A 11 -1.69 21.11 1.09
C LEU A 11 -1.32 22.48 0.52
N VAL A 12 -1.42 23.53 1.32
CA VAL A 12 -1.06 24.90 0.90
C VAL A 12 0.43 24.98 0.54
N LEU A 13 1.32 24.38 1.34
CA LEU A 13 2.75 24.31 1.04
C LEU A 13 3.03 23.55 -0.27
N MET A 14 2.32 22.43 -0.51
CA MET A 14 2.49 21.66 -1.76
C MET A 14 2.00 22.39 -3.00
N VAL A 15 0.97 23.22 -2.88
CA VAL A 15 0.41 24.00 -4.01
C VAL A 15 1.19 25.28 -4.27
N SER A 16 1.85 25.84 -3.27
CA SER A 16 2.50 27.15 -3.34
C SER A 16 3.53 27.31 -4.49
N PRO A 17 4.33 26.30 -4.88
CA PRO A 17 5.25 26.45 -6.01
C PRO A 17 4.55 26.69 -7.34
N MET A 18 3.32 26.21 -7.50
CA MET A 18 2.52 26.35 -8.71
C MET A 18 1.61 27.58 -8.67
N ALA A 19 1.17 28.00 -7.49
CA ALA A 19 0.25 29.10 -7.27
C ALA A 19 0.65 29.95 -6.05
N PRO A 20 1.78 30.69 -6.09
CA PRO A 20 2.35 31.35 -4.92
C PRO A 20 1.41 32.38 -4.28
N HIS A 21 0.69 33.17 -5.09
CA HIS A 21 -0.21 34.19 -4.55
C HIS A 21 -1.41 33.58 -3.80
N ILE A 22 -1.96 32.48 -4.29
CA ILE A 22 -3.04 31.75 -3.61
C ILE A 22 -2.47 31.08 -2.36
N GLY A 23 -1.28 30.49 -2.44
CA GLY A 23 -0.60 29.89 -1.32
C GLY A 23 -0.40 30.87 -0.16
N GLU A 24 0.13 32.06 -0.44
CA GLU A 24 0.34 33.11 0.58
C GLU A 24 -0.98 33.59 1.21
N GLU A 25 -2.03 33.77 0.41
CA GLU A 25 -3.33 34.19 0.94
C GLU A 25 -3.95 33.11 1.84
N LEU A 26 -3.89 31.84 1.43
CA LEU A 26 -4.40 30.73 2.25
C LEU A 26 -3.57 30.53 3.50
N TRP A 27 -2.25 30.68 3.43
CA TRP A 27 -1.34 30.59 4.57
C TRP A 27 -1.67 31.63 5.63
N ARG A 28 -1.90 32.87 5.21
CA ARG A 28 -2.34 33.94 6.08
C ARG A 28 -3.70 33.67 6.71
N ARG A 29 -4.67 33.10 5.96
CA ARG A 29 -6.00 32.72 6.48
C ARG A 29 -5.94 31.58 7.49
N LEU A 30 -4.93 30.73 7.39
CA LEU A 30 -4.64 29.69 8.39
C LEU A 30 -4.01 30.30 9.67
N GLY A 31 -3.76 31.61 9.74
CA GLY A 31 -3.30 32.33 10.91
C GLY A 31 -1.79 32.47 11.01
N HIS A 32 -1.07 32.37 9.90
CA HIS A 32 0.37 32.59 9.85
C HIS A 32 0.68 34.04 9.46
N ASP A 33 1.52 34.72 10.26
CA ASP A 33 1.90 36.12 10.04
C ASP A 33 3.13 36.27 9.11
N ARG A 34 3.86 35.16 8.87
CA ARG A 34 5.05 35.14 8.01
C ARG A 34 4.72 34.51 6.66
N THR A 35 5.49 34.93 5.63
CA THR A 35 5.40 34.31 4.31
C THR A 35 5.73 32.81 4.36
N LEU A 36 5.03 32.01 3.56
CA LEU A 36 5.29 30.59 3.41
C LEU A 36 6.55 30.29 2.55
N ALA A 37 7.12 31.31 1.89
CA ALA A 37 8.25 31.14 0.97
C ALA A 37 9.51 30.54 1.61
N PHE A 38 9.65 30.65 2.94
CA PHE A 38 10.77 30.10 3.71
C PHE A 38 10.41 28.86 4.52
N GLU A 39 9.18 28.38 4.40
CA GLU A 39 8.73 27.17 5.09
C GLU A 39 9.30 25.91 4.44
N THR A 40 9.50 24.89 5.26
CA THR A 40 9.99 23.59 4.78
C THR A 40 8.89 22.86 4.02
N PHE A 41 9.19 22.29 2.86
CA PHE A 41 8.26 21.46 2.13
C PHE A 41 7.84 20.23 2.95
N PRO A 42 6.53 19.86 2.94
CA PRO A 42 6.06 18.76 3.75
C PRO A 42 6.74 17.44 3.43
N VAL A 43 7.14 16.71 4.47
CA VAL A 43 7.71 15.36 4.34
C VAL A 43 6.66 14.36 4.80
N ALA A 44 6.42 13.33 3.99
CA ALA A 44 5.49 12.27 4.35
C ALA A 44 6.02 11.47 5.55
N GLU A 45 5.18 11.32 6.58
CA GLU A 45 5.52 10.47 7.72
C GLU A 45 5.50 8.99 7.31
N ALA A 46 6.50 8.23 7.75
CA ALA A 46 6.66 6.83 7.39
C ALA A 46 5.41 5.96 7.68
N ARG A 47 4.66 6.30 8.74
CA ARG A 47 3.40 5.61 9.09
C ARG A 47 2.31 5.72 8.02
N TYR A 48 2.33 6.77 7.19
CA TYR A 48 1.38 6.96 6.08
C TYR A 48 1.87 6.39 4.75
N LEU A 49 3.14 5.94 4.71
CA LEU A 49 3.74 5.30 3.54
C LEU A 49 3.71 3.77 3.62
N ALA A 50 3.31 3.22 4.76
CA ALA A 50 3.13 1.79 4.91
C ALA A 50 1.86 1.34 4.17
N ASP A 51 2.02 0.49 3.19
CA ASP A 51 0.89 -0.19 2.56
C ASP A 51 0.30 -1.21 3.54
N ASP A 52 -0.96 -1.05 3.89
CA ASP A 52 -1.68 -2.02 4.74
C ASP A 52 -1.92 -3.35 4.03
N THR A 53 -1.84 -3.34 2.69
CA THR A 53 -2.02 -4.53 1.84
C THR A 53 -0.89 -4.67 0.83
N LEU A 54 -0.49 -5.91 0.56
CA LEU A 54 0.50 -6.26 -0.44
C LEU A 54 -0.05 -7.31 -1.40
N THR A 55 0.34 -7.23 -2.67
CA THR A 55 -0.04 -8.24 -3.65
C THR A 55 0.86 -9.47 -3.52
N CYS A 56 0.28 -10.58 -3.08
CA CYS A 56 0.92 -11.90 -3.09
C CYS A 56 0.82 -12.53 -4.47
N VAL A 57 1.94 -12.98 -4.99
CA VAL A 57 2.01 -13.71 -6.27
C VAL A 57 1.85 -15.20 -6.01
N VAL A 58 0.85 -15.81 -6.64
CA VAL A 58 0.63 -17.26 -6.57
C VAL A 58 1.21 -17.92 -7.81
N GLN A 59 2.17 -18.82 -7.59
CA GLN A 59 2.81 -19.59 -8.63
C GLN A 59 2.43 -21.07 -8.54
N ILE A 60 2.31 -21.70 -9.70
CA ILE A 60 2.18 -23.15 -9.82
C ILE A 60 3.27 -23.65 -10.80
N ARG A 61 4.12 -24.53 -10.33
CA ARG A 61 5.33 -24.99 -11.05
C ARG A 61 6.21 -23.82 -11.52
N GLY A 62 6.36 -22.78 -10.64
CA GLY A 62 7.16 -21.59 -10.95
C GLY A 62 6.52 -20.59 -11.92
N LYS A 63 5.32 -20.85 -12.46
CA LYS A 63 4.60 -19.92 -13.34
C LYS A 63 3.51 -19.18 -12.56
N VAL A 64 3.43 -17.88 -12.72
CA VAL A 64 2.38 -17.05 -12.11
C VAL A 64 1.01 -17.48 -12.64
N ARG A 65 0.09 -17.79 -11.73
CA ARG A 65 -1.27 -18.21 -12.05
C ARG A 65 -2.33 -17.31 -11.46
N ASP A 66 -2.03 -16.69 -10.31
CA ASP A 66 -2.96 -15.79 -9.66
C ASP A 66 -2.21 -14.69 -8.90
N ARG A 67 -2.93 -13.64 -8.50
CA ARG A 67 -2.48 -12.60 -7.59
C ARG A 67 -3.59 -12.33 -6.60
N VAL A 68 -3.23 -12.11 -5.34
CA VAL A 68 -4.17 -11.82 -4.27
C VAL A 68 -3.62 -10.75 -3.36
N ASP A 69 -4.44 -9.75 -3.05
CA ASP A 69 -4.07 -8.72 -2.10
C ASP A 69 -4.32 -9.23 -0.68
N VAL A 70 -3.29 -9.12 0.13
CA VAL A 70 -3.27 -9.64 1.50
C VAL A 70 -2.71 -8.59 2.46
N PRO A 71 -3.07 -8.61 3.75
CA PRO A 71 -2.43 -7.77 4.75
C PRO A 71 -0.91 -7.96 4.76
N ALA A 72 -0.17 -6.86 4.96
CA ALA A 72 1.29 -6.88 4.97
C ALA A 72 1.87 -7.76 6.09
N ASP A 73 1.12 -7.95 7.16
CA ASP A 73 1.46 -8.73 8.36
C ASP A 73 0.84 -10.14 8.40
N ILE A 74 0.29 -10.61 7.27
CA ILE A 74 -0.36 -11.94 7.20
C ILE A 74 0.61 -13.06 7.59
N ALA A 75 0.17 -13.95 8.49
CA ALA A 75 0.92 -15.12 8.88
C ALA A 75 1.01 -16.15 7.72
N GLU A 76 2.11 -16.91 7.67
CA GLU A 76 2.35 -17.90 6.60
C GLU A 76 1.24 -18.95 6.51
N ASP A 77 0.71 -19.43 7.64
CA ASP A 77 -0.37 -20.42 7.67
C ASP A 77 -1.67 -19.85 7.11
N ALA A 78 -2.04 -18.62 7.53
CA ALA A 78 -3.23 -17.96 7.03
C ALA A 78 -3.13 -17.67 5.51
N LEU A 79 -1.96 -17.25 5.04
CA LEU A 79 -1.70 -17.04 3.62
C LEU A 79 -1.79 -18.35 2.83
N ARG A 80 -1.27 -19.44 3.38
CA ARG A 80 -1.35 -20.77 2.78
C ARG A 80 -2.79 -21.24 2.62
N GLU A 81 -3.61 -21.13 3.67
CA GLU A 81 -5.02 -21.51 3.64
C GLU A 81 -5.81 -20.68 2.62
N LEU A 82 -5.60 -19.34 2.64
CA LEU A 82 -6.24 -18.42 1.72
C LEU A 82 -5.93 -18.78 0.27
N VAL A 83 -4.66 -19.06 -0.04
CA VAL A 83 -4.24 -19.39 -1.41
C VAL A 83 -4.76 -20.74 -1.85
N LEU A 84 -4.75 -21.75 -0.98
CA LEU A 84 -5.24 -23.09 -1.30
C LEU A 84 -6.76 -23.15 -1.52
N ALA A 85 -7.52 -22.21 -0.93
CA ALA A 85 -8.98 -22.07 -1.14
C ALA A 85 -9.34 -21.38 -2.47
N ARG A 86 -8.36 -20.85 -3.22
CA ARG A 86 -8.61 -20.14 -4.49
C ARG A 86 -9.06 -21.10 -5.60
N PRO A 87 -10.15 -20.78 -6.35
CA PRO A 87 -10.65 -21.66 -7.42
C PRO A 87 -9.61 -22.04 -8.46
N LYS A 88 -8.78 -21.07 -8.92
CA LYS A 88 -7.70 -21.31 -9.89
C LYS A 88 -6.61 -22.25 -9.36
N VAL A 89 -6.40 -22.26 -8.05
CA VAL A 89 -5.43 -23.16 -7.41
C VAL A 89 -6.02 -24.54 -7.28
N ILE A 90 -7.26 -24.66 -6.82
CA ILE A 90 -7.98 -25.94 -6.69
C ILE A 90 -8.01 -26.65 -8.06
N GLU A 91 -8.40 -25.94 -9.11
CA GLU A 91 -8.46 -26.49 -10.48
C GLU A 91 -7.07 -26.98 -10.95
N ALA A 92 -6.05 -26.17 -10.74
CA ALA A 92 -4.69 -26.49 -11.21
C ALA A 92 -3.98 -27.55 -10.36
N THR A 93 -4.49 -27.89 -9.17
CA THR A 93 -3.94 -28.87 -8.25
C THR A 93 -4.87 -30.08 -8.04
N ALA A 94 -5.85 -30.30 -8.93
CA ALA A 94 -6.79 -31.42 -8.87
C ALA A 94 -6.10 -32.80 -8.81
N GLY A 95 -4.87 -32.91 -9.33
CA GLY A 95 -4.03 -34.13 -9.26
C GLY A 95 -3.27 -34.32 -7.94
N GLY A 96 -3.45 -33.43 -6.98
CA GLY A 96 -2.74 -33.44 -5.70
C GLY A 96 -1.65 -32.38 -5.59
N ILE A 97 -1.20 -32.14 -4.36
CA ILE A 97 -0.16 -31.17 -4.03
C ILE A 97 1.04 -31.91 -3.42
N ARG A 98 2.20 -31.77 -4.02
CA ARG A 98 3.45 -32.31 -3.52
C ARG A 98 4.08 -31.43 -2.44
N SER A 99 4.13 -30.13 -2.68
CA SER A 99 4.67 -29.17 -1.72
C SER A 99 4.12 -27.77 -1.94
N VAL A 100 4.07 -26.99 -0.86
CA VAL A 100 3.71 -25.57 -0.87
C VAL A 100 4.83 -24.78 -0.22
N ILE A 101 5.42 -23.86 -0.95
CA ILE A 101 6.49 -22.97 -0.48
C ILE A 101 5.86 -21.61 -0.26
N VAL A 102 5.79 -21.16 0.99
CA VAL A 102 5.25 -19.86 1.39
C VAL A 102 6.40 -18.91 1.70
N ARG A 103 6.29 -17.69 1.18
CA ARG A 103 7.16 -16.55 1.47
C ARG A 103 6.27 -15.36 1.73
N ALA A 104 5.63 -15.37 2.91
CA ALA A 104 4.71 -14.31 3.29
C ALA A 104 5.40 -12.95 3.33
N PRO A 105 4.71 -11.88 2.96
CA PRO A 105 3.37 -11.83 2.37
C PRO A 105 3.36 -11.89 0.84
N ARG A 106 4.50 -12.07 0.17
CA ARG A 106 4.70 -11.74 -1.26
C ARG A 106 4.56 -12.89 -2.24
N LEU A 107 4.81 -14.12 -1.81
CA LEU A 107 4.89 -15.26 -2.73
C LEU A 107 4.38 -16.56 -2.12
N VAL A 108 3.58 -17.29 -2.87
CA VAL A 108 3.27 -18.69 -2.62
C VAL A 108 3.54 -19.48 -3.90
N ASN A 109 4.39 -20.51 -3.83
CA ASN A 109 4.64 -21.40 -4.95
C ASN A 109 4.16 -22.82 -4.61
N ILE A 110 3.29 -23.34 -5.46
CA ILE A 110 2.69 -24.67 -5.30
C ILE A 110 3.29 -25.61 -6.32
N VAL A 111 3.77 -26.74 -5.84
CA VAL A 111 4.26 -27.82 -6.70
C VAL A 111 3.21 -28.94 -6.66
N PRO A 112 2.45 -29.15 -7.73
CA PRO A 112 1.52 -30.28 -7.85
C PRO A 112 2.26 -31.62 -7.82
N ALA A 113 1.54 -32.66 -7.47
CA ALA A 113 2.06 -34.03 -7.50
C ALA A 113 2.36 -34.51 -8.93
#